data_d75673065180babc663da128829fad9a
#
_entry.id   d75673065180babc663da128829fad9a
#
_cell.length_a   1.000
_cell.length_b   1.000
_cell.length_c   1.000
_cell.angle_alpha   90.00
_cell.angle_beta   90.00
_cell.angle_gamma   90.00
#
_symmetry.space_group_name_H-M   'P 1'
#
loop_
_entity.id
_entity.type
_entity.pdbx_description
1 polymer ?
#
loop_
_entity_poly.entity_id
_entity_poly.type
_entity_poly.pdbx_seq_one_letter_code
_entity_poly.pdbx_strand_id
1 'polypeptide(L)'
;MIRCRRSRNRTGHKTVTKLSLSKRVLSHNNYQGDPMKKFLAAVLTVLATSVSAVEITGAGATFPFPIYSQWSVDYQKITGVKLNYQSIGSSGGIKQIRAGTVHFGATDAPMNVADLAQAGLIQFPTVLGGVVPIINLDGFRPGELQITGAVLADIYLGTISRWNDARIAALNPGKTLPDLPITVVHRADGSGTTFIFTDYLNEVSKTWAERMGKGAAVKWIPATAVGGKGNEGVSAVVNRVKGSIGYVEYAYAKKNNIPHVKMQNRDGRYVQPDDTTFAAAAKDAEWFKTPGMGISLVNQKGADAWPITGATFVLVYREPKDKKATQEVLKFFAYAWDKGGKSALDLDYVPLPKAVTDRIRTEQWALIKK
;
A
#
# COMPACT_ATOMS: atom_id res chain seq x y z
N MET A 1 26.19 49.64 -8.68
CA MET A 1 27.08 50.12 -9.80
C MET A 1 28.14 49.04 -10.01
N ILE A 2 28.12 48.40 -11.13
CA ILE A 2 29.18 48.08 -12.06
C ILE A 2 28.61 47.10 -13.08
N ARG A 3 28.79 47.52 -14.31
CA ARG A 3 28.23 47.11 -15.59
C ARG A 3 28.69 45.73 -16.12
N CYS A 4 27.77 45.09 -16.76
CA CYS A 4 27.73 44.43 -18.06
C CYS A 4 29.04 44.35 -18.90
N ARG A 5 29.35 43.16 -19.46
CA ARG A 5 29.84 43.05 -20.84
C ARG A 5 29.34 41.74 -21.51
N ARG A 6 28.57 41.97 -22.59
CA ARG A 6 28.31 41.02 -23.67
C ARG A 6 29.54 40.92 -24.57
N SER A 7 29.85 39.76 -25.09
CA SER A 7 30.52 39.64 -26.37
C SER A 7 29.77 38.60 -27.26
N ARG A 8 29.27 39.08 -28.34
CA ARG A 8 28.88 38.30 -29.54
C ARG A 8 30.14 38.02 -30.33
N ASN A 9 30.24 36.83 -30.96
CA ASN A 9 30.83 36.76 -32.29
C ASN A 9 30.13 35.69 -33.15
N ARG A 10 29.93 36.09 -34.37
CA ARG A 10 29.25 35.54 -35.55
C ARG A 10 30.16 34.61 -36.34
N THR A 11 29.49 33.96 -37.32
CA THR A 11 29.94 33.28 -38.57
C THR A 11 30.23 31.81 -38.36
N GLY A 12 29.53 30.82 -38.95
CA GLY A 12 28.93 30.78 -40.29
C GLY A 12 29.75 29.85 -41.15
N HIS A 13 29.33 28.58 -41.34
CA HIS A 13 29.37 27.95 -42.68
C HIS A 13 28.77 26.54 -42.66
N LYS A 14 27.76 26.35 -43.49
CA LYS A 14 27.21 25.06 -43.89
C LYS A 14 28.11 24.47 -44.96
N THR A 15 28.52 23.21 -44.82
CA THR A 15 29.08 22.48 -45.97
C THR A 15 28.28 21.19 -46.15
N VAL A 16 27.56 21.15 -47.25
CA VAL A 16 26.83 19.99 -47.78
C VAL A 16 27.80 19.22 -48.65
N THR A 17 28.10 17.98 -48.30
CA THR A 17 28.92 17.11 -49.18
C THR A 17 27.98 16.12 -49.87
N LYS A 18 27.81 16.33 -51.19
CA LYS A 18 27.22 15.39 -52.14
C LYS A 18 28.20 14.26 -52.39
N LEU A 19 27.81 13.02 -52.19
CA LEU A 19 28.51 11.86 -52.73
C LEU A 19 27.84 11.44 -54.03
N SER A 20 28.64 11.45 -55.10
CA SER A 20 28.28 11.08 -56.45
C SER A 20 28.23 9.56 -56.65
N LEU A 21 27.17 9.05 -57.30
CA LEU A 21 27.08 7.70 -57.81
C LEU A 21 27.95 7.56 -59.07
N SER A 22 28.91 6.67 -59.03
CA SER A 22 29.65 6.20 -60.19
C SER A 22 28.98 4.93 -60.78
N LYS A 23 28.45 5.05 -61.97
CA LYS A 23 28.02 3.94 -62.81
C LYS A 23 29.24 3.18 -63.34
N ARG A 24 29.31 1.87 -63.18
CA ARG A 24 30.15 1.01 -64.02
C ARG A 24 29.34 -0.06 -64.71
N VAL A 25 29.71 -0.17 -65.93
CA VAL A 25 29.11 -0.80 -67.13
C VAL A 25 29.22 -2.33 -67.04
N LEU A 26 28.20 -2.97 -67.60
CA LEU A 26 28.04 -4.41 -67.89
C LEU A 26 29.20 -5.06 -68.61
N SER A 27 29.56 -6.27 -68.29
CA SER A 27 30.08 -7.24 -69.19
C SER A 27 29.32 -8.57 -69.05
N HIS A 28 28.74 -8.99 -70.18
CA HIS A 28 28.12 -10.29 -70.43
C HIS A 28 29.16 -11.39 -70.31
N ASN A 29 28.82 -12.50 -69.63
CA ASN A 29 29.36 -13.77 -69.95
C ASN A 29 28.26 -14.84 -69.79
N ASN A 30 27.94 -15.46 -70.89
CA ASN A 30 27.10 -16.63 -71.02
C ASN A 30 27.81 -17.87 -70.37
N TYR A 31 27.08 -18.58 -69.53
CA TYR A 31 27.30 -19.99 -69.27
C TYR A 31 25.95 -20.70 -69.26
N GLN A 32 25.79 -21.56 -70.30
CA GLN A 32 24.75 -22.59 -70.36
C GLN A 32 25.07 -23.72 -69.42
N GLY A 33 24.03 -24.33 -68.87
CA GLY A 33 24.00 -25.71 -68.44
C GLY A 33 23.80 -25.97 -66.95
N ASP A 34 22.64 -26.24 -66.48
CA ASP A 34 22.05 -27.49 -66.05
C ASP A 34 20.76 -27.28 -65.24
N PRO A 35 19.70 -28.01 -65.57
CA PRO A 35 18.47 -27.89 -64.81
C PRO A 35 18.48 -28.99 -63.72
N MET A 36 18.67 -28.65 -62.49
CA MET A 36 18.14 -29.39 -61.33
C MET A 36 18.89 -29.03 -60.04
N LYS A 37 18.30 -28.17 -59.35
CA LYS A 37 18.21 -28.26 -57.86
C LYS A 37 17.35 -27.06 -57.41
N LYS A 38 16.02 -27.28 -57.39
CA LYS A 38 15.09 -26.45 -56.63
C LYS A 38 15.42 -26.64 -55.15
N PHE A 39 16.34 -25.85 -54.64
CA PHE A 39 16.44 -25.67 -53.19
C PHE A 39 15.26 -24.84 -52.74
N LEU A 40 14.28 -25.56 -52.20
CA LEU A 40 13.16 -25.01 -51.43
C LEU A 40 13.75 -24.39 -50.20
N ALA A 41 14.10 -23.08 -50.29
CA ALA A 41 14.38 -22.28 -49.10
C ALA A 41 13.04 -22.05 -48.41
N ALA A 42 12.64 -22.99 -47.57
CA ALA A 42 11.56 -22.79 -46.60
C ALA A 42 12.08 -21.74 -45.62
N VAL A 43 11.71 -20.49 -45.90
CA VAL A 43 11.77 -19.40 -44.92
C VAL A 43 10.78 -19.78 -43.83
N LEU A 44 11.28 -20.48 -42.77
CA LEU A 44 10.59 -20.64 -41.52
C LEU A 44 10.46 -19.22 -40.92
N THR A 45 9.40 -18.51 -41.29
CA THR A 45 8.96 -17.33 -40.60
C THR A 45 8.47 -17.82 -39.22
N VAL A 46 9.38 -17.87 -38.27
CA VAL A 46 9.01 -17.98 -36.85
C VAL A 46 8.22 -16.69 -36.56
N LEU A 47 6.92 -16.79 -36.71
CA LEU A 47 6.00 -15.85 -36.08
C LEU A 47 6.26 -15.97 -34.59
N ALA A 48 7.22 -15.20 -34.09
CA ALA A 48 7.28 -14.87 -32.67
C ALA A 48 5.97 -14.12 -32.38
N THR A 49 4.95 -14.88 -32.03
CA THR A 49 3.79 -14.32 -31.36
C THR A 49 4.34 -13.66 -30.12
N SER A 50 4.53 -12.35 -30.17
CA SER A 50 4.74 -11.54 -28.98
C SER A 50 3.54 -11.81 -28.08
N VAL A 51 3.69 -12.75 -27.15
CA VAL A 51 2.75 -12.90 -26.06
C VAL A 51 2.86 -11.59 -25.31
N SER A 52 1.96 -10.65 -25.65
CA SER A 52 1.84 -9.41 -24.90
C SER A 52 1.64 -9.83 -23.46
N ALA A 53 2.64 -9.57 -22.62
CA ALA A 53 2.54 -9.88 -21.21
C ALA A 53 1.27 -9.22 -20.68
N VAL A 54 0.36 -9.99 -20.14
CA VAL A 54 -0.88 -9.47 -19.56
C VAL A 54 -0.47 -8.54 -18.43
N GLU A 55 -0.83 -7.27 -18.56
CA GLU A 55 -0.62 -6.30 -17.47
C GLU A 55 -1.92 -6.10 -16.73
N ILE A 56 -1.89 -6.29 -15.42
CA ILE A 56 -3.00 -5.97 -14.53
C ILE A 56 -2.70 -4.68 -13.80
N THR A 57 -3.71 -3.81 -13.68
CA THR A 57 -3.58 -2.52 -13.00
C THR A 57 -4.43 -2.49 -11.74
N GLY A 58 -3.84 -1.97 -10.67
CA GLY A 58 -4.52 -1.74 -9.41
C GLY A 58 -4.16 -0.39 -8.83
N ALA A 59 -5.02 0.14 -7.99
CA ALA A 59 -4.73 1.39 -7.28
C ALA A 59 -5.39 1.41 -5.91
N GLY A 60 -4.80 2.11 -4.95
CA GLY A 60 -5.45 2.34 -3.68
C GLY A 60 -4.54 2.41 -2.48
N ALA A 61 -4.91 1.70 -1.44
CA ALA A 61 -4.30 1.73 -0.13
C ALA A 61 -2.76 1.64 -0.17
N THR A 62 -2.10 2.49 0.62
CA THR A 62 -0.65 2.40 0.81
C THR A 62 -0.27 1.34 1.85
N PHE A 63 -1.22 0.93 2.68
CA PHE A 63 -1.06 -0.09 3.69
C PHE A 63 -0.47 -1.41 3.12
N PRO A 64 -1.03 -2.04 2.07
CA PRO A 64 -0.52 -3.30 1.53
C PRO A 64 0.60 -3.11 0.51
N PHE A 65 1.02 -1.89 0.17
CA PHE A 65 1.93 -1.64 -0.93
C PHE A 65 3.27 -2.41 -0.81
N PRO A 66 3.93 -2.51 0.38
CA PRO A 66 5.14 -3.31 0.53
C PRO A 66 4.95 -4.77 0.10
N ILE A 67 3.90 -5.41 0.58
CA ILE A 67 3.65 -6.83 0.28
C ILE A 67 3.11 -7.03 -1.14
N TYR A 68 2.24 -6.12 -1.65
CA TYR A 68 1.77 -6.21 -3.03
C TYR A 68 2.91 -6.05 -4.03
N SER A 69 3.89 -5.19 -3.73
CA SER A 69 5.10 -5.05 -4.53
C SER A 69 5.93 -6.34 -4.54
N GLN A 70 6.11 -6.98 -3.38
CA GLN A 70 6.84 -8.24 -3.28
C GLN A 70 6.12 -9.36 -4.05
N TRP A 71 4.81 -9.53 -3.82
CA TRP A 71 4.00 -10.52 -4.55
C TRP A 71 3.98 -10.27 -6.06
N SER A 72 3.99 -9.00 -6.50
CA SER A 72 4.05 -8.66 -7.92
C SER A 72 5.35 -9.14 -8.57
N VAL A 73 6.49 -8.92 -7.91
CA VAL A 73 7.80 -9.40 -8.39
C VAL A 73 7.84 -10.91 -8.48
N ASP A 74 7.35 -11.60 -7.45
CA ASP A 74 7.38 -13.04 -7.38
C ASP A 74 6.41 -13.68 -8.39
N TYR A 75 5.21 -13.12 -8.54
CA TYR A 75 4.23 -13.57 -9.52
C TYR A 75 4.70 -13.37 -10.96
N GLN A 76 5.32 -12.22 -11.25
CA GLN A 76 5.87 -11.93 -12.58
C GLN A 76 6.98 -12.91 -12.98
N LYS A 77 7.85 -13.33 -12.05
CA LYS A 77 8.89 -14.34 -12.31
C LYS A 77 8.31 -15.68 -12.76
N ILE A 78 7.13 -16.06 -12.25
CA ILE A 78 6.51 -17.37 -12.49
C ILE A 78 5.61 -17.34 -13.71
N THR A 79 4.87 -16.23 -13.92
CA THR A 79 3.79 -16.17 -14.92
C THR A 79 4.08 -15.24 -16.08
N GLY A 80 5.06 -14.35 -15.96
CA GLY A 80 5.30 -13.25 -16.90
C GLY A 80 4.30 -12.10 -16.77
N VAL A 81 3.26 -12.21 -15.95
CA VAL A 81 2.23 -11.18 -15.74
C VAL A 81 2.78 -10.06 -14.87
N LYS A 82 2.61 -8.82 -15.31
CA LYS A 82 3.03 -7.63 -14.59
C LYS A 82 1.85 -7.00 -13.85
N LEU A 83 2.01 -6.77 -12.56
CA LEU A 83 1.10 -5.92 -11.80
C LEU A 83 1.66 -4.49 -11.73
N ASN A 84 0.87 -3.52 -12.18
CA ASN A 84 1.11 -2.09 -11.98
C ASN A 84 0.15 -1.60 -10.89
N TYR A 85 0.67 -1.48 -9.66
CA TYR A 85 -0.11 -1.01 -8.51
C TYR A 85 0.27 0.41 -8.12
N GLN A 86 -0.73 1.30 -8.09
CA GLN A 86 -0.56 2.70 -7.73
C GLN A 86 -0.95 2.92 -6.25
N SER A 87 0.04 3.16 -5.40
CA SER A 87 -0.12 3.46 -3.98
C SER A 87 -0.55 4.92 -3.79
N ILE A 88 -1.87 5.18 -3.82
CA ILE A 88 -2.46 6.54 -3.84
C ILE A 88 -3.47 6.80 -2.72
N GLY A 89 -3.56 5.88 -1.76
CA GLY A 89 -4.51 5.91 -0.64
C GLY A 89 -5.86 5.28 -0.98
N SER A 90 -6.55 4.78 0.05
CA SER A 90 -7.79 4.00 -0.08
C SER A 90 -8.89 4.75 -0.83
N SER A 91 -9.11 6.03 -0.52
CA SER A 91 -10.10 6.84 -1.24
C SER A 91 -9.74 7.05 -2.72
N GLY A 92 -8.44 7.10 -3.03
CA GLY A 92 -7.93 7.14 -4.40
C GLY A 92 -8.27 5.85 -5.15
N GLY A 93 -8.04 4.69 -4.52
CA GLY A 93 -8.38 3.37 -5.06
C GLY A 93 -9.87 3.19 -5.34
N ILE A 94 -10.71 3.57 -4.37
CA ILE A 94 -12.17 3.55 -4.55
C ILE A 94 -12.61 4.43 -5.72
N LYS A 95 -12.03 5.62 -5.87
CA LYS A 95 -12.33 6.52 -7.01
C LYS A 95 -11.91 5.91 -8.34
N GLN A 96 -10.72 5.33 -8.40
CA GLN A 96 -10.18 4.73 -9.62
C GLN A 96 -10.99 3.52 -10.08
N ILE A 97 -11.34 2.60 -9.17
CA ILE A 97 -12.15 1.44 -9.52
C ILE A 97 -13.56 1.87 -9.94
N ARG A 98 -14.20 2.82 -9.23
CA ARG A 98 -15.51 3.36 -9.64
C ARG A 98 -15.50 4.04 -11.01
N ALA A 99 -14.37 4.64 -11.39
CA ALA A 99 -14.18 5.25 -12.72
C ALA A 99 -13.82 4.22 -13.80
N GLY A 100 -13.58 2.96 -13.45
CA GLY A 100 -13.18 1.90 -14.38
C GLY A 100 -11.79 2.11 -15.01
N THR A 101 -10.89 2.82 -14.32
CA THR A 101 -9.52 3.14 -14.80
C THR A 101 -8.50 2.10 -14.34
N VAL A 102 -8.85 1.19 -13.46
CA VAL A 102 -8.03 0.08 -12.97
C VAL A 102 -8.85 -1.21 -12.93
N HIS A 103 -8.18 -2.35 -12.96
CA HIS A 103 -8.80 -3.67 -12.88
C HIS A 103 -9.24 -4.03 -11.45
N PHE A 104 -8.56 -3.48 -10.44
CA PHE A 104 -8.98 -3.58 -9.04
C PHE A 104 -8.64 -2.33 -8.23
N GLY A 105 -9.45 -2.06 -7.22
CA GLY A 105 -9.16 -1.08 -6.17
C GLY A 105 -8.66 -1.76 -4.91
N ALA A 106 -7.91 -1.06 -4.06
CA ALA A 106 -7.55 -1.54 -2.73
C ALA A 106 -7.89 -0.49 -1.66
N THR A 107 -8.44 -0.95 -0.53
CA THR A 107 -8.85 -0.09 0.59
C THR A 107 -8.73 -0.80 1.92
N ASP A 108 -8.25 -0.10 2.95
CA ASP A 108 -8.26 -0.60 4.33
C ASP A 108 -9.47 -0.07 5.11
N ALA A 109 -10.29 0.79 4.45
CA ALA A 109 -11.60 1.19 4.92
C ALA A 109 -12.65 0.45 4.07
N PRO A 110 -13.20 -0.67 4.55
CA PRO A 110 -14.14 -1.45 3.76
C PRO A 110 -15.37 -0.62 3.39
N MET A 111 -15.83 -0.77 2.15
CA MET A 111 -17.05 -0.16 1.68
C MET A 111 -18.27 -0.85 2.31
N ASN A 112 -19.29 -0.09 2.63
CA ASN A 112 -20.55 -0.70 3.06
C ASN A 112 -21.28 -1.39 1.89
N VAL A 113 -22.23 -2.25 2.22
CA VAL A 113 -22.92 -3.11 1.22
C VAL A 113 -23.72 -2.28 0.21
N ALA A 114 -24.35 -1.19 0.65
CA ALA A 114 -25.12 -0.33 -0.23
C ALA A 114 -24.22 0.36 -1.28
N ASP A 115 -23.08 0.88 -0.85
CA ASP A 115 -22.07 1.49 -1.75
C ASP A 115 -21.46 0.47 -2.72
N LEU A 116 -21.20 -0.77 -2.25
CA LEU A 116 -20.73 -1.87 -3.12
C LEU A 116 -21.77 -2.21 -4.18
N ALA A 117 -23.04 -2.36 -3.78
CA ALA A 117 -24.13 -2.68 -4.69
C ALA A 117 -24.35 -1.56 -5.72
N GLN A 118 -24.37 -0.30 -5.28
CA GLN A 118 -24.50 0.86 -6.16
C GLN A 118 -23.38 0.95 -7.20
N ALA A 119 -22.16 0.60 -6.79
CA ALA A 119 -20.99 0.64 -7.67
C ALA A 119 -20.83 -0.65 -8.52
N GLY A 120 -21.67 -1.67 -8.33
CA GLY A 120 -21.53 -2.97 -8.98
C GLY A 120 -20.25 -3.72 -8.59
N LEU A 121 -19.76 -3.49 -7.39
CA LEU A 121 -18.52 -4.05 -6.87
C LEU A 121 -18.77 -5.18 -5.87
N ILE A 122 -17.78 -6.04 -5.72
CA ILE A 122 -17.58 -6.88 -4.55
C ILE A 122 -16.28 -6.49 -3.87
N GLN A 123 -16.15 -6.83 -2.59
CA GLN A 123 -14.91 -6.73 -1.87
C GLN A 123 -14.57 -8.02 -1.14
N PHE A 124 -13.27 -8.24 -0.93
CA PHE A 124 -12.76 -9.33 -0.11
C PHE A 124 -11.42 -8.94 0.52
N PRO A 125 -11.11 -9.39 1.75
CA PRO A 125 -9.83 -9.12 2.40
C PRO A 125 -8.71 -9.89 1.71
N THR A 126 -7.47 -9.37 1.81
CA THR A 126 -6.29 -10.02 1.20
C THR A 126 -5.19 -10.32 2.20
N VAL A 127 -4.93 -9.41 3.10
CA VAL A 127 -3.85 -9.52 4.11
C VAL A 127 -4.18 -8.64 5.30
N LEU A 128 -3.66 -9.00 6.46
CA LEU A 128 -3.78 -8.25 7.71
C LEU A 128 -2.44 -7.58 8.04
N GLY A 129 -2.48 -6.56 8.89
CA GLY A 129 -1.29 -5.91 9.43
C GLY A 129 -1.65 -4.98 10.58
N GLY A 130 -0.63 -4.40 11.21
CA GLY A 130 -0.80 -3.46 12.31
C GLY A 130 -0.56 -2.02 11.89
N VAL A 131 -1.41 -1.11 12.35
CA VAL A 131 -1.11 0.32 12.37
C VAL A 131 -0.34 0.61 13.66
N VAL A 132 0.82 1.24 13.52
CA VAL A 132 1.71 1.51 14.66
C VAL A 132 1.95 3.00 14.81
N PRO A 133 1.81 3.56 16.02
CA PRO A 133 2.29 4.91 16.30
C PRO A 133 3.82 4.92 16.26
N ILE A 134 4.39 5.82 15.45
CA ILE A 134 5.82 6.04 15.27
C ILE A 134 6.23 7.38 15.83
N ILE A 135 7.45 7.48 16.36
CA ILE A 135 7.94 8.67 17.07
C ILE A 135 9.34 9.08 16.60
N ASN A 136 9.65 10.35 16.78
CA ASN A 136 11.02 10.86 16.62
C ASN A 136 11.47 11.53 17.92
N LEU A 137 11.98 10.71 18.84
CA LEU A 137 12.52 11.15 20.12
C LEU A 137 13.92 10.60 20.32
N ASP A 138 14.87 11.50 20.61
CA ASP A 138 16.23 11.10 20.92
C ASP A 138 16.26 10.21 22.18
N GLY A 139 17.06 9.13 22.15
CA GLY A 139 17.20 8.19 23.26
C GLY A 139 16.14 7.11 23.36
N PHE A 140 15.15 7.07 22.46
CA PHE A 140 14.15 6.01 22.40
C PHE A 140 14.35 5.09 21.19
N ARG A 141 14.42 3.79 21.45
CA ARG A 141 14.46 2.73 20.44
C ARG A 141 13.06 2.17 20.20
N PRO A 142 12.84 1.38 19.14
CA PRO A 142 11.56 0.72 18.89
C PRO A 142 11.04 -0.02 20.12
N GLY A 143 9.79 0.26 20.50
CA GLY A 143 9.09 -0.38 21.62
C GLY A 143 9.54 0.00 23.02
N GLU A 144 10.37 1.02 23.19
CA GLU A 144 10.79 1.47 24.53
C GLU A 144 9.80 2.43 25.20
N LEU A 145 9.03 3.19 24.44
CA LEU A 145 8.01 4.08 24.96
C LEU A 145 6.67 3.34 25.03
N GLN A 146 6.04 3.40 26.21
CA GLN A 146 4.72 2.82 26.47
C GLN A 146 3.63 3.89 26.40
N ILE A 147 2.55 3.59 25.67
CA ILE A 147 1.39 4.50 25.53
C ILE A 147 0.09 3.69 25.63
N THR A 148 -0.91 4.25 26.33
CA THR A 148 -2.28 3.72 26.35
C THR A 148 -3.11 4.35 25.23
N GLY A 149 -4.23 3.72 24.86
CA GLY A 149 -5.16 4.29 23.87
C GLY A 149 -5.71 5.65 24.27
N ALA A 150 -6.01 5.85 25.57
CA ALA A 150 -6.48 7.13 26.08
C ALA A 150 -5.43 8.24 25.92
N VAL A 151 -4.17 7.97 26.27
CA VAL A 151 -3.07 8.93 26.10
C VAL A 151 -2.83 9.22 24.65
N LEU A 152 -2.88 8.21 23.75
CA LEU A 152 -2.77 8.43 22.31
C LEU A 152 -3.89 9.33 21.77
N ALA A 153 -5.14 9.10 22.19
CA ALA A 153 -6.26 9.95 21.84
C ALA A 153 -6.05 11.39 22.32
N ASP A 154 -5.62 11.60 23.56
CA ASP A 154 -5.34 12.92 24.13
C ASP A 154 -4.24 13.69 23.39
N ILE A 155 -3.21 12.99 22.91
CA ILE A 155 -2.17 13.58 22.05
C ILE A 155 -2.80 14.09 20.74
N TYR A 156 -3.59 13.26 20.08
CA TYR A 156 -4.22 13.63 18.80
C TYR A 156 -5.38 14.61 18.93
N LEU A 157 -5.94 14.76 20.13
CA LEU A 157 -6.88 15.84 20.49
C LEU A 157 -6.17 17.16 20.87
N GLY A 158 -4.84 17.13 21.05
CA GLY A 158 -4.04 18.27 21.51
C GLY A 158 -4.16 18.56 23.01
N THR A 159 -4.81 17.69 23.78
CA THR A 159 -4.92 17.78 25.24
C THR A 159 -3.59 17.45 25.94
N ILE A 160 -2.79 16.59 25.31
CA ILE A 160 -1.39 16.36 25.65
C ILE A 160 -0.57 16.98 24.52
N SER A 161 0.22 18.02 24.82
CA SER A 161 0.97 18.79 23.83
C SER A 161 2.50 18.74 24.01
N ARG A 162 2.98 18.08 25.07
CA ARG A 162 4.42 17.93 25.37
C ARG A 162 4.74 16.51 25.80
N TRP A 163 5.95 16.07 25.46
CA TRP A 163 6.39 14.70 25.78
C TRP A 163 6.58 14.44 27.28
N ASN A 164 6.95 15.45 28.07
CA ASN A 164 7.10 15.34 29.51
C ASN A 164 5.78 15.49 30.31
N ASP A 165 4.62 15.43 29.63
CA ASP A 165 3.31 15.41 30.32
C ASP A 165 3.25 14.27 31.36
N ALA A 166 2.75 14.58 32.54
CA ALA A 166 2.69 13.65 33.67
C ALA A 166 1.97 12.31 33.33
N ARG A 167 1.00 12.34 32.40
CA ARG A 167 0.27 11.16 31.96
C ARG A 167 1.14 10.22 31.13
N ILE A 168 2.05 10.76 30.31
CA ILE A 168 3.04 9.96 29.58
C ILE A 168 4.12 9.45 30.54
N ALA A 169 4.62 10.32 31.43
CA ALA A 169 5.66 9.98 32.40
C ALA A 169 5.24 8.84 33.33
N ALA A 170 3.98 8.87 33.80
CA ALA A 170 3.43 7.81 34.67
C ALA A 170 3.42 6.42 34.01
N LEU A 171 3.31 6.34 32.68
CA LEU A 171 3.36 5.09 31.92
C LEU A 171 4.80 4.59 31.69
N ASN A 172 5.80 5.45 31.92
CA ASN A 172 7.20 5.19 31.55
C ASN A 172 8.15 5.44 32.73
N PRO A 173 7.96 4.73 33.86
CA PRO A 173 8.81 4.92 35.03
C PRO A 173 10.28 4.66 34.72
N GLY A 174 11.16 5.52 35.19
CA GLY A 174 12.61 5.44 34.97
C GLY A 174 13.08 5.95 33.60
N LYS A 175 12.18 6.44 32.75
CA LYS A 175 12.55 7.11 31.47
C LYS A 175 12.53 8.62 31.64
N THR A 176 13.57 9.31 31.15
CA THR A 176 13.59 10.76 31.07
C THR A 176 12.91 11.20 29.78
N LEU A 177 11.74 11.82 29.89
CA LEU A 177 11.00 12.38 28.78
C LEU A 177 11.43 13.84 28.57
N PRO A 178 11.73 14.25 27.32
CA PRO A 178 12.19 15.60 27.04
C PRO A 178 11.04 16.62 27.19
N ASP A 179 11.36 17.84 27.63
CA ASP A 179 10.46 18.98 27.57
C ASP A 179 10.38 19.51 26.13
N LEU A 180 9.72 18.76 25.26
CA LEU A 180 9.63 18.99 23.83
C LEU A 180 8.16 19.01 23.40
N PRO A 181 7.71 19.99 22.59
CA PRO A 181 6.37 19.97 22.02
C PRO A 181 6.15 18.74 21.15
N ILE A 182 4.92 18.22 21.20
CA ILE A 182 4.50 17.12 20.33
C ILE A 182 4.00 17.69 19.01
N THR A 183 4.61 17.25 17.89
CA THR A 183 4.09 17.49 16.54
C THR A 183 3.32 16.27 16.07
N VAL A 184 2.01 16.42 15.90
CA VAL A 184 1.16 15.33 15.40
C VAL A 184 1.31 15.22 13.88
N VAL A 185 1.62 14.03 13.38
CA VAL A 185 1.70 13.76 11.94
C VAL A 185 0.55 12.85 11.53
N HIS A 186 -0.19 13.28 10.51
CA HIS A 186 -1.37 12.57 10.02
C HIS A 186 -1.33 12.39 8.50
N ARG A 187 -2.28 11.65 7.96
CA ARG A 187 -2.43 11.47 6.50
C ARG A 187 -3.06 12.71 5.87
N ALA A 188 -2.45 13.16 4.77
CA ALA A 188 -2.97 14.28 3.94
C ALA A 188 -3.91 13.80 2.83
N ASP A 189 -4.04 12.48 2.64
CA ASP A 189 -4.91 11.82 1.66
C ASP A 189 -6.03 11.03 2.36
N GLY A 190 -7.06 10.63 1.60
CA GLY A 190 -8.08 9.72 2.10
C GLY A 190 -7.53 8.31 2.30
N SER A 191 -7.36 7.92 3.55
CA SER A 191 -6.52 6.81 4.00
C SER A 191 -7.27 5.74 4.77
N GLY A 192 -7.12 4.48 4.36
CA GLY A 192 -7.58 3.35 5.14
C GLY A 192 -6.79 3.15 6.43
N THR A 193 -5.48 3.46 6.43
CA THR A 193 -4.67 3.46 7.66
C THR A 193 -5.23 4.48 8.66
N THR A 194 -5.66 5.67 8.20
CA THR A 194 -6.37 6.64 9.04
C THR A 194 -7.70 6.08 9.55
N PHE A 195 -8.45 5.38 8.70
CA PHE A 195 -9.70 4.76 9.11
C PHE A 195 -9.48 3.77 10.27
N ILE A 196 -8.53 2.85 10.14
CA ILE A 196 -8.19 1.88 11.20
C ILE A 196 -7.74 2.60 12.48
N PHE A 197 -6.87 3.60 12.35
CA PHE A 197 -6.38 4.39 13.47
C PHE A 197 -7.49 5.15 14.19
N THR A 198 -8.35 5.83 13.46
CA THR A 198 -9.46 6.60 14.04
C THR A 198 -10.59 5.69 14.56
N ASP A 199 -10.79 4.51 13.97
CA ASP A 199 -11.69 3.49 14.52
C ASP A 199 -11.22 3.03 15.90
N TYR A 200 -9.91 2.77 16.06
CA TYR A 200 -9.33 2.47 17.36
C TYR A 200 -9.51 3.60 18.39
N LEU A 201 -9.19 4.84 18.01
CA LEU A 201 -9.35 5.98 18.93
C LEU A 201 -10.81 6.20 19.33
N ASN A 202 -11.74 5.92 18.42
CA ASN A 202 -13.18 5.99 18.67
C ASN A 202 -13.63 4.94 19.71
N GLU A 203 -13.01 3.77 19.72
CA GLU A 203 -13.31 2.69 20.69
C GLU A 203 -12.74 2.98 22.09
N VAL A 204 -11.58 3.64 22.18
CA VAL A 204 -10.85 3.78 23.46
C VAL A 204 -11.00 5.16 24.11
N SER A 205 -11.61 6.14 23.44
CA SER A 205 -11.80 7.50 23.94
C SER A 205 -13.18 8.06 23.60
N LYS A 206 -14.01 8.20 24.65
CA LYS A 206 -15.32 8.84 24.48
C LYS A 206 -15.20 10.27 23.95
N THR A 207 -14.23 11.05 24.43
CA THR A 207 -13.98 12.43 23.95
C THR A 207 -13.61 12.45 22.49
N TRP A 208 -12.82 11.48 22.03
CA TRP A 208 -12.51 11.33 20.60
C TRP A 208 -13.77 10.99 19.80
N ALA A 209 -14.54 10.00 20.23
CA ALA A 209 -15.76 9.57 19.55
C ALA A 209 -16.77 10.71 19.36
N GLU A 210 -16.95 11.55 20.40
CA GLU A 210 -17.87 12.69 20.37
C GLU A 210 -17.38 13.84 19.49
N ARG A 211 -16.05 14.09 19.41
CA ARG A 211 -15.49 15.25 18.73
C ARG A 211 -15.00 14.96 17.32
N MET A 212 -14.50 13.78 17.07
CA MET A 212 -13.76 13.41 15.84
C MET A 212 -14.46 12.31 15.07
N GLY A 213 -14.99 11.30 15.77
CA GLY A 213 -15.50 10.08 15.17
C GLY A 213 -14.40 9.27 14.46
N LYS A 214 -14.82 8.45 13.47
CA LYS A 214 -13.91 7.64 12.65
C LYS A 214 -14.13 7.90 11.16
N GLY A 215 -13.06 7.77 10.37
CA GLY A 215 -13.12 7.95 8.93
C GLY A 215 -11.78 7.85 8.24
N ALA A 216 -11.80 7.72 6.93
CA ALA A 216 -10.59 7.77 6.09
C ALA A 216 -9.96 9.17 6.02
N ALA A 217 -10.68 10.19 6.46
CA ALA A 217 -10.23 11.56 6.65
C ALA A 217 -11.05 12.18 7.77
N VAL A 218 -10.38 12.85 8.71
CA VAL A 218 -10.98 13.59 9.81
C VAL A 218 -10.37 15.00 9.87
N LYS A 219 -11.05 15.95 10.55
CA LYS A 219 -10.52 17.30 10.74
C LYS A 219 -9.61 17.32 11.97
N TRP A 220 -8.31 17.23 11.75
CA TRP A 220 -7.30 17.22 12.83
C TRP A 220 -7.32 18.53 13.62
N ILE A 221 -7.28 18.44 14.97
CA ILE A 221 -7.44 19.57 15.88
C ILE A 221 -6.10 20.26 16.22
N PRO A 222 -4.98 19.51 16.50
CA PRO A 222 -3.77 20.19 16.96
C PRO A 222 -3.23 21.20 15.95
N ALA A 223 -2.92 22.39 16.40
CA ALA A 223 -2.33 23.44 15.56
C ALA A 223 -0.94 23.04 15.01
N THR A 224 -0.27 22.08 15.66
CA THR A 224 1.01 21.50 15.24
C THR A 224 0.84 20.33 14.29
N ALA A 225 -0.39 20.03 13.83
CA ALA A 225 -0.62 18.87 12.96
C ALA A 225 -0.04 19.09 11.57
N VAL A 226 0.72 18.09 11.10
CA VAL A 226 1.38 18.10 9.78
C VAL A 226 0.92 16.91 8.95
N GLY A 227 0.56 17.16 7.69
CA GLY A 227 0.10 16.14 6.77
C GLY A 227 1.24 15.45 6.01
N GLY A 228 1.20 14.10 5.95
CA GLY A 228 2.04 13.28 5.08
C GLY A 228 1.20 12.50 4.07
N LYS A 229 1.55 12.50 2.79
CA LYS A 229 0.85 11.72 1.77
C LYS A 229 1.31 10.26 1.79
N GLY A 230 0.37 9.33 1.97
CA GLY A 230 0.67 7.90 2.09
C GLY A 230 1.36 7.55 3.42
N ASN A 231 1.57 6.25 3.67
CA ASN A 231 2.41 5.79 4.77
C ASN A 231 3.85 6.29 4.61
N GLU A 232 4.34 6.37 3.37
CA GLU A 232 5.66 6.89 3.00
C GLU A 232 5.84 8.35 3.46
N GLY A 233 4.86 9.19 3.17
CA GLY A 233 4.89 10.61 3.54
C GLY A 233 4.85 10.84 5.05
N VAL A 234 4.02 10.08 5.78
CA VAL A 234 4.01 10.13 7.25
C VAL A 234 5.35 9.68 7.82
N SER A 235 5.89 8.56 7.35
CA SER A 235 7.24 8.08 7.74
C SER A 235 8.31 9.12 7.51
N ALA A 236 8.31 9.77 6.34
CA ALA A 236 9.29 10.78 5.97
C ALA A 236 9.19 12.05 6.84
N VAL A 237 7.98 12.47 7.21
CA VAL A 237 7.78 13.64 8.10
C VAL A 237 8.25 13.31 9.51
N VAL A 238 7.82 12.16 10.07
CA VAL A 238 8.23 11.75 11.42
C VAL A 238 9.74 11.61 11.52
N ASN A 239 10.39 11.00 10.54
CA ASN A 239 11.84 10.84 10.55
C ASN A 239 12.62 12.17 10.55
N ARG A 240 12.04 13.26 10.05
CA ARG A 240 12.67 14.58 9.97
C ARG A 240 12.32 15.52 11.11
N VAL A 241 11.12 15.38 11.71
CA VAL A 241 10.62 16.36 12.68
C VAL A 241 10.80 15.81 14.09
N LYS A 242 11.77 16.37 14.84
CA LYS A 242 11.98 16.02 16.25
C LYS A 242 10.73 16.31 17.09
N GLY A 243 10.43 15.43 18.02
CA GLY A 243 9.23 15.52 18.86
C GLY A 243 7.94 15.16 18.15
N SER A 244 8.01 14.60 16.93
CA SER A 244 6.81 14.18 16.23
C SER A 244 6.33 12.78 16.63
N ILE A 245 5.01 12.59 16.48
CA ILE A 245 4.32 11.30 16.52
C ILE A 245 3.43 11.18 15.28
N GLY A 246 3.50 10.05 14.60
CA GLY A 246 2.65 9.71 13.47
C GLY A 246 2.11 8.29 13.60
N TYR A 247 1.39 7.81 12.60
CA TYR A 247 0.92 6.42 12.52
C TYR A 247 1.09 5.90 11.10
N VAL A 248 1.58 4.68 10.99
CA VAL A 248 1.82 4.00 9.71
C VAL A 248 1.51 2.51 9.83
N GLU A 249 1.40 1.82 8.72
CA GLU A 249 1.46 0.36 8.70
C GLU A 249 2.88 -0.08 9.08
N TYR A 250 3.00 -1.20 9.83
CA TYR A 250 4.22 -1.59 10.55
C TYR A 250 5.44 -1.83 9.65
N ALA A 251 5.27 -2.38 8.44
CA ALA A 251 6.39 -2.59 7.52
C ALA A 251 7.11 -1.28 7.17
N TYR A 252 6.39 -0.14 7.16
CA TYR A 252 7.01 1.17 6.95
C TYR A 252 7.88 1.63 8.13
N ALA A 253 7.45 1.38 9.36
CA ALA A 253 8.25 1.67 10.56
C ALA A 253 9.52 0.82 10.56
N LYS A 254 9.40 -0.49 10.34
CA LYS A 254 10.49 -1.46 10.31
C LYS A 254 11.50 -1.17 9.21
N LYS A 255 11.03 -1.01 7.96
CA LYS A 255 11.89 -0.74 6.81
C LYS A 255 12.71 0.55 6.94
N ASN A 256 12.15 1.57 7.60
CA ASN A 256 12.80 2.87 7.76
C ASN A 256 13.49 3.03 9.13
N ASN A 257 13.55 1.96 9.95
CA ASN A 257 14.09 1.98 11.31
C ASN A 257 13.54 3.11 12.20
N ILE A 258 12.24 3.44 12.05
CA ILE A 258 11.61 4.49 12.84
C ILE A 258 11.12 3.90 14.16
N PRO A 259 11.48 4.48 15.32
CA PRO A 259 10.99 4.04 16.60
C PRO A 259 9.46 4.07 16.67
N HIS A 260 8.87 2.96 17.11
CA HIS A 260 7.44 2.83 17.40
C HIS A 260 7.20 2.67 18.90
N VAL A 261 5.97 2.92 19.33
CA VAL A 261 5.60 2.77 20.73
C VAL A 261 5.09 1.35 21.02
N LYS A 262 5.19 0.95 22.28
CA LYS A 262 4.49 -0.22 22.83
C LYS A 262 3.10 0.22 23.28
N MET A 263 2.05 -0.45 22.81
CA MET A 263 0.67 -0.09 23.11
C MET A 263 0.08 -0.97 24.20
N GLN A 264 -0.68 -0.36 25.13
CA GLN A 264 -1.53 -1.12 26.02
C GLN A 264 -2.75 -1.64 25.24
N ASN A 265 -2.97 -2.96 25.29
CA ASN A 265 -4.13 -3.59 24.66
C ASN A 265 -5.35 -3.61 25.60
N ARG A 266 -6.47 -4.16 25.11
CA ARG A 266 -7.75 -4.23 25.83
C ARG A 266 -7.65 -4.99 27.16
N ASP A 267 -6.77 -5.98 27.25
CA ASP A 267 -6.56 -6.80 28.45
C ASP A 267 -5.56 -6.15 29.43
N GLY A 268 -5.15 -4.88 29.17
CA GLY A 268 -4.26 -4.10 30.04
C GLY A 268 -2.77 -4.42 29.88
N ARG A 269 -2.39 -5.29 28.94
CA ARG A 269 -0.99 -5.65 28.70
C ARG A 269 -0.35 -4.72 27.67
N TYR A 270 0.93 -4.40 27.87
CA TYR A 270 1.73 -3.68 26.86
C TYR A 270 2.32 -4.67 25.87
N VAL A 271 1.96 -4.53 24.61
CA VAL A 271 2.36 -5.42 23.51
C VAL A 271 3.22 -4.69 22.48
N GLN A 272 4.13 -5.44 21.85
CA GLN A 272 4.91 -4.98 20.69
C GLN A 272 4.15 -5.32 19.40
N PRO A 273 4.30 -4.51 18.33
CA PRO A 273 3.75 -4.86 17.04
C PRO A 273 4.63 -5.90 16.35
N ASP A 274 4.03 -7.00 15.93
CA ASP A 274 4.59 -8.03 15.04
C ASP A 274 3.46 -8.87 14.44
N ASP A 275 3.79 -9.75 13.51
CA ASP A 275 2.84 -10.64 12.85
C ASP A 275 2.06 -11.52 13.84
N THR A 276 2.69 -11.96 14.93
CA THR A 276 2.05 -12.81 15.96
C THR A 276 0.99 -12.05 16.74
N THR A 277 1.25 -10.78 17.09
CA THR A 277 0.31 -9.93 17.83
C THR A 277 -0.82 -9.41 16.94
N PHE A 278 -0.58 -9.23 15.63
CA PHE A 278 -1.63 -8.94 14.66
C PHE A 278 -2.52 -10.16 14.42
N ALA A 279 -1.92 -11.36 14.33
CA ALA A 279 -2.66 -12.62 14.22
C ALA A 279 -3.53 -12.86 15.45
N ALA A 280 -3.02 -12.58 16.65
CA ALA A 280 -3.78 -12.70 17.89
C ALA A 280 -5.04 -11.80 17.91
N ALA A 281 -4.94 -10.56 17.36
CA ALA A 281 -6.08 -9.67 17.24
C ALA A 281 -7.13 -10.17 16.20
N ALA A 282 -6.73 -10.97 15.24
CA ALA A 282 -7.62 -11.49 14.19
C ALA A 282 -8.12 -12.92 14.46
N LYS A 283 -7.72 -13.54 15.58
CA LYS A 283 -7.98 -14.95 15.89
C LYS A 283 -9.47 -15.32 15.84
N ASP A 284 -10.32 -14.47 16.41
CA ASP A 284 -11.75 -14.71 16.51
C ASP A 284 -12.56 -13.91 15.49
N ALA A 285 -11.93 -13.53 14.36
CA ALA A 285 -12.53 -12.69 13.33
C ALA A 285 -13.62 -13.43 12.54
N GLU A 286 -14.85 -12.95 12.65
CA GLU A 286 -16.04 -13.56 12.02
C GLU A 286 -16.35 -12.95 10.65
N TRP A 287 -15.43 -13.14 9.69
CA TRP A 287 -15.44 -12.52 8.37
C TRP A 287 -16.76 -12.60 7.61
N PHE A 288 -17.49 -13.71 7.74
CA PHE A 288 -18.71 -13.98 6.96
C PHE A 288 -20.00 -13.61 7.68
N LYS A 289 -19.93 -13.19 8.95
CA LYS A 289 -21.10 -12.65 9.67
C LYS A 289 -21.41 -11.22 9.29
N THR A 290 -20.40 -10.47 8.82
CA THR A 290 -20.57 -9.09 8.39
C THR A 290 -20.72 -9.04 6.88
N PRO A 291 -21.82 -8.49 6.36
CA PRO A 291 -22.02 -8.33 4.92
C PRO A 291 -20.86 -7.55 4.29
N GLY A 292 -20.38 -8.03 3.14
CA GLY A 292 -19.19 -7.44 2.49
C GLY A 292 -17.88 -7.71 3.21
N MET A 293 -17.87 -8.57 4.23
CA MET A 293 -16.68 -8.95 5.01
C MET A 293 -15.95 -7.78 5.71
N GLY A 294 -16.60 -6.61 5.82
CA GLY A 294 -16.01 -5.38 6.37
C GLY A 294 -16.03 -5.37 7.90
N ILE A 295 -15.21 -6.19 8.54
CA ILE A 295 -15.11 -6.27 10.02
C ILE A 295 -14.06 -5.29 10.55
N SER A 296 -14.24 -4.84 11.81
CA SER A 296 -13.22 -4.14 12.58
C SER A 296 -12.40 -5.12 13.40
N LEU A 297 -11.09 -4.97 13.34
CA LEU A 297 -10.13 -5.77 14.11
C LEU A 297 -9.42 -4.93 15.19
N VAL A 298 -9.87 -3.70 15.44
CA VAL A 298 -9.29 -2.84 16.47
C VAL A 298 -9.77 -3.26 17.86
N ASN A 299 -8.95 -3.04 18.87
CA ASN A 299 -9.25 -3.23 20.28
C ASN A 299 -9.84 -4.61 20.62
N GLN A 300 -9.35 -5.66 19.96
CA GLN A 300 -9.80 -7.03 20.20
C GLN A 300 -9.31 -7.57 21.55
N LYS A 301 -10.04 -8.51 22.14
CA LYS A 301 -9.63 -9.25 23.33
C LYS A 301 -8.45 -10.16 23.02
N GLY A 302 -7.62 -10.39 24.00
CA GLY A 302 -6.48 -11.29 23.92
C GLY A 302 -5.23 -10.67 24.52
N ALA A 303 -4.56 -11.40 25.39
CA ALA A 303 -3.39 -10.93 26.13
C ALA A 303 -2.27 -10.42 25.22
N ASP A 304 -2.15 -10.98 24.01
CA ASP A 304 -1.11 -10.64 23.05
C ASP A 304 -1.65 -9.90 21.82
N ALA A 305 -2.96 -9.53 21.82
CA ALA A 305 -3.56 -8.86 20.68
C ALA A 305 -3.05 -7.42 20.52
N TRP A 306 -2.51 -7.09 19.32
CA TRP A 306 -2.17 -5.70 18.97
C TRP A 306 -3.45 -4.88 18.81
N PRO A 307 -3.59 -3.72 19.47
CA PRO A 307 -4.87 -3.04 19.55
C PRO A 307 -5.28 -2.32 18.25
N ILE A 308 -4.38 -2.06 17.32
CA ILE A 308 -4.65 -1.29 16.09
C ILE A 308 -4.39 -2.17 14.87
N THR A 309 -5.09 -3.31 14.81
CA THR A 309 -4.99 -4.27 13.70
C THR A 309 -6.07 -3.99 12.65
N GLY A 310 -5.74 -4.19 11.39
CA GLY A 310 -6.68 -4.04 10.28
C GLY A 310 -6.39 -4.96 9.11
N ALA A 311 -7.30 -4.94 8.15
CA ALA A 311 -7.19 -5.69 6.91
C ALA A 311 -7.23 -4.76 5.69
N THR A 312 -6.58 -5.17 4.62
CA THR A 312 -6.79 -4.57 3.31
C THR A 312 -7.77 -5.38 2.49
N PHE A 313 -8.68 -4.68 1.81
CA PHE A 313 -9.70 -5.26 0.94
C PHE A 313 -9.41 -4.91 -0.51
N VAL A 314 -9.64 -5.86 -1.39
CA VAL A 314 -9.66 -5.67 -2.85
C VAL A 314 -11.08 -5.48 -3.31
N LEU A 315 -11.25 -4.53 -4.23
CA LEU A 315 -12.52 -4.19 -4.89
C LEU A 315 -12.44 -4.59 -6.36
N VAL A 316 -13.37 -5.39 -6.84
CA VAL A 316 -13.49 -5.78 -8.26
C VAL A 316 -14.94 -5.70 -8.71
N TYR A 317 -15.16 -5.50 -10.01
CA TYR A 317 -16.51 -5.50 -10.56
C TYR A 317 -17.16 -6.88 -10.54
N ARG A 318 -18.46 -6.93 -10.23
CA ARG A 318 -19.31 -8.13 -10.45
C ARG A 318 -19.43 -8.46 -11.92
N GLU A 319 -19.53 -7.44 -12.76
CA GLU A 319 -19.63 -7.53 -14.21
C GLU A 319 -18.47 -6.77 -14.85
N PRO A 320 -17.27 -7.37 -14.89
CA PRO A 320 -16.11 -6.68 -15.40
C PRO A 320 -16.17 -6.49 -16.92
N LYS A 321 -15.79 -5.31 -17.41
CA LYS A 321 -15.65 -5.03 -18.85
C LYS A 321 -14.52 -5.86 -19.44
N ASP A 322 -13.38 -5.94 -18.75
CA ASP A 322 -12.25 -6.81 -19.12
C ASP A 322 -12.25 -8.06 -18.22
N LYS A 323 -12.93 -9.10 -18.71
CA LYS A 323 -13.02 -10.38 -17.99
C LYS A 323 -11.67 -11.08 -17.86
N LYS A 324 -10.80 -10.95 -18.89
CA LYS A 324 -9.46 -11.58 -18.88
C LYS A 324 -8.56 -10.95 -17.81
N ALA A 325 -8.50 -9.62 -17.77
CA ALA A 325 -7.73 -8.91 -16.75
C ALA A 325 -8.27 -9.19 -15.34
N THR A 326 -9.61 -9.22 -15.16
CA THR A 326 -10.20 -9.55 -13.85
C THR A 326 -9.86 -10.99 -13.42
N GLN A 327 -9.93 -11.96 -14.32
CA GLN A 327 -9.49 -13.32 -14.02
C GLN A 327 -8.03 -13.38 -13.61
N GLU A 328 -7.18 -12.57 -14.26
CA GLU A 328 -5.76 -12.51 -13.91
C GLU A 328 -5.53 -11.84 -12.54
N VAL A 329 -6.31 -10.82 -12.19
CA VAL A 329 -6.35 -10.25 -10.82
C VAL A 329 -6.68 -11.33 -9.79
N LEU A 330 -7.70 -12.15 -10.04
CA LEU A 330 -8.08 -13.24 -9.12
C LEU A 330 -6.97 -14.30 -9.01
N LYS A 331 -6.29 -14.66 -10.10
CA LYS A 331 -5.14 -15.57 -10.07
C LYS A 331 -3.96 -14.99 -9.28
N PHE A 332 -3.70 -13.69 -9.42
CA PHE A 332 -2.68 -13.01 -8.63
C PHE A 332 -2.98 -13.11 -7.11
N PHE A 333 -4.20 -12.83 -6.68
CA PHE A 333 -4.55 -12.97 -5.26
C PHE A 333 -4.65 -14.43 -4.80
N ALA A 334 -5.02 -15.36 -5.69
CA ALA A 334 -4.92 -16.79 -5.40
C ALA A 334 -3.46 -17.20 -5.13
N TYR A 335 -2.53 -16.76 -5.99
CA TYR A 335 -1.10 -16.97 -5.79
C TYR A 335 -0.61 -16.36 -4.47
N ALA A 336 -1.01 -15.11 -4.18
CA ALA A 336 -0.64 -14.41 -2.96
C ALA A 336 -1.03 -15.21 -1.70
N TRP A 337 -2.23 -15.82 -1.68
CA TRP A 337 -2.70 -16.64 -0.57
C TRP A 337 -2.06 -18.02 -0.53
N ASP A 338 -1.84 -18.66 -1.69
CA ASP A 338 -1.35 -20.06 -1.74
C ASP A 338 0.17 -20.16 -1.60
N LYS A 339 0.91 -19.13 -2.03
CA LYS A 339 2.38 -19.16 -2.15
C LYS A 339 3.05 -17.93 -1.50
N GLY A 340 2.37 -16.82 -1.37
CA GLY A 340 2.91 -15.56 -0.89
C GLY A 340 2.92 -15.41 0.64
N GLY A 341 2.50 -16.42 1.39
CA GLY A 341 2.41 -16.36 2.85
C GLY A 341 3.74 -16.08 3.54
N LYS A 342 4.82 -16.74 3.08
CA LYS A 342 6.16 -16.49 3.65
C LYS A 342 6.59 -15.03 3.44
N SER A 343 6.44 -14.50 2.23
CA SER A 343 6.78 -13.11 1.94
C SER A 343 5.96 -12.12 2.76
N ALA A 344 4.71 -12.47 3.12
CA ALA A 344 3.90 -11.66 4.00
C ALA A 344 4.47 -11.63 5.42
N LEU A 345 4.78 -12.80 5.99
CA LEU A 345 5.38 -12.90 7.33
C LEU A 345 6.77 -12.25 7.41
N ASP A 346 7.60 -12.36 6.38
CA ASP A 346 8.91 -11.69 6.32
C ASP A 346 8.80 -10.14 6.43
N LEU A 347 7.62 -9.59 6.10
CA LEU A 347 7.28 -8.16 6.21
C LEU A 347 6.31 -7.86 7.36
N ASP A 348 6.08 -8.81 8.27
CA ASP A 348 5.15 -8.75 9.39
C ASP A 348 3.67 -8.51 8.99
N TYR A 349 3.29 -8.91 7.78
CA TYR A 349 1.89 -9.06 7.43
C TYR A 349 1.39 -10.45 7.80
N VAL A 350 0.11 -10.54 8.17
CA VAL A 350 -0.54 -11.81 8.51
C VAL A 350 -1.35 -12.31 7.33
N PRO A 351 -1.02 -13.48 6.75
CA PRO A 351 -1.85 -14.14 5.76
C PRO A 351 -3.24 -14.48 6.33
N LEU A 352 -4.25 -14.43 5.48
CA LEU A 352 -5.59 -14.92 5.86
C LEU A 352 -5.57 -16.45 6.09
N PRO A 353 -6.34 -16.96 7.05
CA PRO A 353 -6.50 -18.40 7.22
C PRO A 353 -7.03 -19.07 5.95
N LYS A 354 -6.52 -20.27 5.64
CA LYS A 354 -6.94 -21.02 4.43
C LYS A 354 -8.45 -21.20 4.32
N ALA A 355 -9.12 -21.50 5.43
CA ALA A 355 -10.57 -21.63 5.45
C ALA A 355 -11.31 -20.34 5.01
N VAL A 356 -10.75 -19.16 5.31
CA VAL A 356 -11.29 -17.87 4.89
C VAL A 356 -11.07 -17.68 3.39
N THR A 357 -9.86 -17.92 2.89
CA THR A 357 -9.56 -17.74 1.45
C THR A 357 -10.31 -18.72 0.57
N ASP A 358 -10.52 -19.95 1.02
CA ASP A 358 -11.32 -20.96 0.28
C ASP A 358 -12.80 -20.51 0.16
N ARG A 359 -13.38 -19.99 1.26
CA ARG A 359 -14.75 -19.46 1.21
C ARG A 359 -14.86 -18.18 0.38
N ILE A 360 -13.84 -17.32 0.36
CA ILE A 360 -13.83 -16.16 -0.54
C ILE A 360 -13.89 -16.62 -2.01
N ARG A 361 -13.13 -17.65 -2.38
CA ARG A 361 -13.14 -18.21 -3.73
C ARG A 361 -14.51 -18.78 -4.12
N THR A 362 -15.16 -19.48 -3.21
CA THR A 362 -16.44 -20.16 -3.48
C THR A 362 -17.67 -19.24 -3.34
N GLU A 363 -17.62 -18.24 -2.47
CA GLU A 363 -18.76 -17.38 -2.17
C GLU A 363 -18.65 -15.99 -2.81
N GLN A 364 -17.50 -15.30 -2.66
CA GLN A 364 -17.36 -13.94 -3.17
C GLN A 364 -16.99 -13.92 -4.65
N TRP A 365 -16.00 -14.71 -5.07
CA TRP A 365 -15.59 -14.75 -6.48
C TRP A 365 -16.65 -15.38 -7.39
N ALA A 366 -17.52 -16.23 -6.86
CA ALA A 366 -18.66 -16.76 -7.59
C ALA A 366 -19.69 -15.68 -8.02
N LEU A 367 -19.67 -14.52 -7.37
CA LEU A 367 -20.51 -13.38 -7.73
C LEU A 367 -20.01 -12.63 -8.98
N ILE A 368 -18.81 -12.93 -9.45
CA ILE A 368 -18.21 -12.28 -10.62
C ILE A 368 -18.68 -13.00 -11.89
N LYS A 369 -19.35 -12.29 -12.79
CA LYS A 369 -19.79 -12.84 -14.08
C LYS A 369 -18.58 -13.14 -14.98
N LYS A 370 -18.46 -14.40 -15.36
CA LYS A 370 -17.40 -14.91 -16.26
C LYS A 370 -17.63 -14.49 -17.70
#